data_8adbd800299605b988391546c173219b
#
_entry.id   8adbd800299605b988391546c173219b
#
_cell.length_a   1.000
_cell.length_b   1.000
_cell.length_c   1.000
_cell.angle_alpha   90.00
_cell.angle_beta   90.00
_cell.angle_gamma   90.00
#
_symmetry.space_group_name_H-M   'P 1'
#
loop_
_entity.id
_entity.type
_entity.pdbx_description
1 polymer ?
#
loop_
_entity_poly.entity_id
_entity_poly.type
_entity_poly.pdbx_seq_one_letter_code
_entity_poly.pdbx_strand_id
1 'polypeptide(L)'
;LKPPVWSRLKKIYGITEETYKKILHEQGHACYICQRDPRQFKGKKWQHNLCVDHCHDTGAIRGLLCRNCNTHISRWLRDDPDMTARVIDYLTREKNYGKVPENE
;
A
#
# COMPACT_ATOMS: atom_id res chain seq x y z
N LEU A 1 17.66 7.83 5.88
CA LEU A 1 16.37 8.02 5.22
C LEU A 1 16.06 9.49 5.04
N LYS A 2 15.60 9.83 3.85
CA LYS A 2 15.14 11.18 3.58
C LYS A 2 13.69 11.29 4.05
N PRO A 3 13.36 12.22 4.96
CA PRO A 3 12.00 12.36 5.44
C PRO A 3 11.06 12.84 4.34
N PRO A 4 9.76 12.59 4.45
CA PRO A 4 8.79 13.15 3.52
C PRO A 4 8.79 14.68 3.59
N VAL A 5 8.34 15.32 2.51
CA VAL A 5 8.18 16.77 2.49
C VAL A 5 6.81 17.09 3.12
N TRP A 6 6.83 17.48 4.39
CA TRP A 6 5.61 17.66 5.17
C TRP A 6 4.66 18.71 4.61
N SER A 7 5.21 19.82 4.09
CA SER A 7 4.38 20.87 3.51
C SER A 7 3.60 20.37 2.30
N ARG A 8 4.24 19.52 1.49
CA ARG A 8 3.61 18.95 0.30
C ARG A 8 2.47 17.99 0.71
N LEU A 9 2.73 17.13 1.68
CA LEU A 9 1.74 16.16 2.14
C LEU A 9 0.53 16.86 2.75
N LYS A 10 0.76 17.92 3.52
CA LYS A 10 -0.32 18.71 4.09
C LYS A 10 -1.15 19.38 3.00
N LYS A 11 -0.51 19.91 1.97
CA LYS A 11 -1.20 20.58 0.88
C LYS A 11 -2.05 19.61 0.06
N ILE A 12 -1.52 18.42 -0.23
CA ILE A 12 -2.19 17.46 -1.10
C ILE A 12 -3.25 16.65 -0.34
N TYR A 13 -2.92 16.15 0.84
CA TYR A 13 -3.76 15.21 1.60
C TYR A 13 -4.36 15.81 2.87
N GLY A 14 -3.92 16.99 3.26
CA GLY A 14 -4.36 17.58 4.52
C GLY A 14 -3.78 16.89 5.75
N ILE A 15 -2.76 16.07 5.59
CA ILE A 15 -2.16 15.33 6.70
C ILE A 15 -1.00 16.13 7.31
N THR A 16 -0.93 16.12 8.64
CA THR A 16 0.18 16.75 9.35
C THR A 16 1.29 15.73 9.61
N GLU A 17 2.49 16.23 9.91
CA GLU A 17 3.59 15.37 10.32
C GLU A 17 3.22 14.51 11.51
N GLU A 18 2.53 15.10 12.49
CA GLU A 18 2.09 14.43 13.70
C GLU A 18 1.15 13.25 13.38
N THR A 19 0.15 13.49 12.54
CA THR A 19 -0.79 12.45 12.15
C THR A 19 -0.11 11.34 11.36
N TYR A 20 0.77 11.70 10.43
CA TYR A 20 1.54 10.73 9.65
C TYR A 20 2.35 9.82 10.57
N LYS A 21 3.08 10.41 11.52
CA LYS A 21 3.90 9.64 12.47
C LYS A 21 3.06 8.75 13.37
N LYS A 22 1.87 9.20 13.73
CA LYS A 22 0.95 8.41 14.53
C LYS A 22 0.52 7.14 13.77
N ILE A 23 0.12 7.30 12.52
CA ILE A 23 -0.28 6.17 11.68
C ILE A 23 0.91 5.22 11.49
N LEU A 24 2.08 5.78 11.19
CA LEU A 24 3.30 5.01 11.01
C LEU A 24 3.62 4.17 12.24
N HIS A 25 3.49 4.76 13.43
CA HIS A 25 3.69 4.04 14.68
C HIS A 25 2.66 2.93 14.88
N GLU A 26 1.39 3.21 14.61
CA GLU A 26 0.33 2.22 14.72
C GLU A 26 0.55 1.02 13.79
N GLN A 27 1.15 1.26 12.62
CA GLN A 27 1.44 0.21 11.66
C GLN A 27 2.79 -0.47 11.89
N GLY A 28 3.53 -0.07 12.94
CA GLY A 28 4.84 -0.65 13.24
C GLY A 28 5.88 -0.35 12.17
N HIS A 29 5.82 0.82 11.56
CA HIS A 29 6.72 1.25 10.47
C HIS A 29 6.63 0.36 9.23
N ALA A 30 5.50 -0.30 9.04
CA ALA A 30 5.30 -1.23 7.94
C ALA A 30 4.09 -0.84 7.09
N CYS A 31 4.13 -1.25 5.81
CA CYS A 31 2.98 -1.14 4.94
C CYS A 31 1.80 -1.91 5.54
N TYR A 32 0.62 -1.32 5.53
CA TYR A 32 -0.54 -1.96 6.10
C TYR A 32 -0.89 -3.30 5.43
N ILE A 33 -0.65 -3.40 4.13
CA ILE A 33 -1.03 -4.59 3.36
C ILE A 33 0.04 -5.66 3.37
N CYS A 34 1.25 -5.34 2.87
CA CYS A 34 2.30 -6.36 2.76
C CYS A 34 3.12 -6.52 4.03
N GLN A 35 2.97 -5.61 4.98
CA GLN A 35 3.61 -5.65 6.29
C GLN A 35 5.15 -5.55 6.24
N ARG A 36 5.70 -5.12 5.11
CA ARG A 36 7.14 -4.92 4.96
C ARG A 36 7.52 -3.49 5.29
N ASP A 37 8.71 -3.34 5.87
CA ASP A 37 9.27 -2.03 6.13
C ASP A 37 9.94 -1.52 4.86
N PRO A 38 9.46 -0.40 4.27
CA PRO A 38 10.01 0.08 3.00
C PRO A 38 11.47 0.51 3.09
N ARG A 39 11.99 0.75 4.30
CA ARG A 39 13.40 1.09 4.50
C ARG A 39 14.31 -0.07 4.13
N GLN A 40 13.79 -1.29 4.06
CA GLN A 40 14.53 -2.48 3.69
C GLN A 40 14.50 -2.73 2.18
N PHE A 41 13.74 -1.95 1.42
CA PHE A 41 13.64 -2.13 -0.02
C PHE A 41 14.86 -1.53 -0.71
N LYS A 42 15.32 -2.19 -1.78
CA LYS A 42 16.32 -1.62 -2.67
C LYS A 42 15.68 -0.54 -3.51
N GLY A 43 16.45 0.48 -3.86
CA GLY A 43 15.96 1.56 -4.70
C GLY A 43 16.31 2.92 -4.15
N LYS A 44 15.62 3.95 -4.65
CA LYS A 44 15.87 5.33 -4.24
C LYS A 44 15.32 5.59 -2.86
N LYS A 45 15.99 6.46 -2.11
CA LYS A 45 15.63 6.74 -0.71
C LYS A 45 14.18 7.23 -0.55
N TRP A 46 13.65 7.97 -1.53
CA TRP A 46 12.28 8.45 -1.44
C TRP A 46 11.25 7.32 -1.49
N GLN A 47 11.64 6.15 -1.99
CA GLN A 47 10.78 4.96 -2.01
C GLN A 47 10.73 4.27 -0.65
N HIS A 48 11.60 4.67 0.28
CA HIS A 48 11.66 4.11 1.63
C HIS A 48 10.60 4.71 2.57
N ASN A 49 9.88 5.72 2.12
CA ASN A 49 8.78 6.29 2.89
C ASN A 49 7.46 5.65 2.44
N LEU A 50 6.57 5.44 3.39
CA LEU A 50 5.22 4.95 3.07
C LEU A 50 4.39 6.07 2.44
N CYS A 51 3.55 5.70 1.49
CA CYS A 51 2.66 6.64 0.81
C CYS A 51 1.37 6.80 1.59
N VAL A 52 0.82 8.02 1.58
CA VAL A 52 -0.50 8.28 2.15
C VAL A 52 -1.55 7.70 1.21
N ASP A 53 -2.37 6.79 1.72
CA ASP A 53 -3.48 6.23 0.97
C ASP A 53 -4.79 6.86 1.42
N HIS A 54 -5.66 7.18 0.47
CA HIS A 54 -6.94 7.81 0.77
C HIS A 54 -8.05 7.22 -0.09
N CYS A 55 -9.27 7.30 0.43
CA CYS A 55 -10.45 6.90 -0.32
C CYS A 55 -10.73 7.95 -1.40
N HIS A 56 -10.83 7.52 -2.65
CA HIS A 56 -11.07 8.43 -3.76
C HIS A 56 -12.48 9.03 -3.74
N ASP A 57 -13.43 8.37 -3.10
CA ASP A 57 -14.80 8.86 -3.02
C ASP A 57 -14.98 9.90 -1.93
N THR A 58 -14.43 9.65 -0.75
CA THR A 58 -14.64 10.50 0.42
C THR A 58 -13.46 11.40 0.75
N GLY A 59 -12.28 11.06 0.26
CA GLY A 59 -11.05 11.75 0.62
C GLY A 59 -10.48 11.34 1.97
N ALA A 60 -11.12 10.40 2.66
CA ALA A 60 -10.65 9.96 3.98
C ALA A 60 -9.29 9.28 3.88
N ILE A 61 -8.36 9.64 4.75
CA ILE A 61 -7.06 8.98 4.82
C ILE A 61 -7.26 7.61 5.47
N ARG A 62 -6.92 6.55 4.73
CA ARG A 62 -7.12 5.18 5.20
C ARG A 62 -5.92 4.61 5.92
N GLY A 63 -4.74 5.03 5.56
CA GLY A 63 -3.51 4.52 6.16
C GLY A 63 -2.31 4.82 5.31
N LEU A 64 -1.21 4.11 5.59
CA LEU A 64 0.03 4.26 4.86
C LEU A 64 0.39 2.94 4.17
N LEU A 65 0.78 3.03 2.92
CA LEU A 65 1.12 1.87 2.11
C LEU A 65 2.48 2.07 1.44
N CYS A 66 3.20 0.99 1.20
CA CYS A 66 4.37 1.07 0.35
C CYS A 66 3.93 1.43 -1.06
N ARG A 67 4.86 1.92 -1.86
CA ARG A 67 4.56 2.37 -3.22
C ARG A 67 3.90 1.28 -4.07
N ASN A 68 4.41 0.05 -3.97
CA ASN A 68 3.86 -1.06 -4.75
C ASN A 68 2.41 -1.37 -4.37
N CYS A 69 2.12 -1.49 -3.08
CA CYS A 69 0.76 -1.77 -2.63
C CYS A 69 -0.20 -0.64 -2.98
N ASN A 70 0.24 0.60 -2.82
CA ASN A 70 -0.57 1.76 -3.18
C ASN A 70 -0.92 1.76 -4.66
N THR A 71 0.05 1.43 -5.52
CA THR A 71 -0.16 1.33 -6.96
C THR A 71 -1.12 0.20 -7.30
N HIS A 72 -1.00 -0.96 -6.63
CA HIS A 72 -1.89 -2.09 -6.88
C HIS A 72 -3.34 -1.77 -6.55
N ILE A 73 -3.57 -1.10 -5.42
CA ILE A 73 -4.93 -0.75 -5.03
C ILE A 73 -5.55 0.23 -6.02
N SER A 74 -4.81 1.26 -6.41
CA SER A 74 -5.36 2.29 -7.29
C SER A 74 -5.45 1.86 -8.75
N ARG A 75 -4.42 1.18 -9.26
CA ARG A 75 -4.35 0.81 -10.67
C ARG A 75 -4.98 -0.54 -11.00
N TRP A 76 -4.62 -1.56 -10.24
CA TRP A 76 -5.04 -2.92 -10.57
C TRP A 76 -6.40 -3.24 -10.00
N LEU A 77 -6.61 -2.94 -8.73
CA LEU A 77 -7.89 -3.20 -8.07
C LEU A 77 -8.89 -2.06 -8.24
N ARG A 78 -8.45 -0.91 -8.80
CA ARG A 78 -9.29 0.26 -9.07
C ARG A 78 -10.08 0.72 -7.84
N ASP A 79 -9.50 0.53 -6.67
CA ASP A 79 -10.15 0.88 -5.41
C ASP A 79 -11.52 0.23 -5.26
N ASP A 80 -11.70 -0.96 -5.86
CA ASP A 80 -12.97 -1.66 -5.95
C ASP A 80 -12.98 -2.88 -5.03
N PRO A 81 -13.79 -2.85 -3.94
CA PRO A 81 -13.87 -3.99 -3.02
C PRO A 81 -14.38 -5.27 -3.68
N ASP A 82 -15.25 -5.15 -4.68
CA ASP A 82 -15.77 -6.33 -5.37
C ASP A 82 -14.68 -7.03 -6.19
N MET A 83 -13.81 -6.24 -6.83
CA MET A 83 -12.65 -6.80 -7.52
C MET A 83 -11.75 -7.53 -6.53
N THR A 84 -11.51 -6.93 -5.36
CA THR A 84 -10.68 -7.54 -4.31
C THR A 84 -11.30 -8.84 -3.83
N ALA A 85 -12.61 -8.87 -3.63
CA ALA A 85 -13.31 -10.10 -3.23
C ALA A 85 -13.15 -11.21 -4.27
N ARG A 86 -13.19 -10.86 -5.55
CA ARG A 86 -12.98 -11.85 -6.63
C ARG A 86 -11.54 -12.37 -6.63
N VAL A 87 -10.55 -11.53 -6.28
CA VAL A 87 -9.17 -11.98 -6.15
C VAL A 87 -9.04 -12.98 -5.01
N ILE A 88 -9.65 -12.70 -3.87
CA ILE A 88 -9.63 -13.63 -2.73
C ILE A 88 -10.26 -14.96 -3.13
N ASP A 89 -11.43 -14.92 -3.76
CA ASP A 89 -12.11 -16.12 -4.21
C ASP A 89 -11.23 -16.93 -5.17
N TYR A 90 -10.59 -16.27 -6.11
CA TYR A 90 -9.73 -16.94 -7.08
C TYR A 90 -8.53 -17.62 -6.41
N LEU A 91 -7.90 -16.95 -5.46
CA LEU A 91 -6.71 -17.50 -4.79
C LEU A 91 -7.03 -18.63 -3.84
N THR A 92 -8.25 -18.68 -3.34
CA THR A 92 -8.66 -19.71 -2.36
C THR A 92 -9.49 -20.85 -2.98
N ARG A 93 -9.80 -20.76 -4.27
CA ARG A 93 -10.61 -21.79 -4.93
C ARG A 93 -9.86 -23.12 -5.01
N GLU A 94 -10.60 -24.22 -4.87
CA GLU A 94 -10.05 -25.57 -4.89
C GLU A 94 -10.15 -26.16 -6.30
N LYS A 95 -9.41 -25.58 -7.25
CA LYS A 95 -9.37 -26.07 -8.63
C LYS A 95 -7.94 -26.46 -8.99
N ASN A 96 -7.85 -27.55 -9.73
CA ASN A 96 -6.57 -28.05 -10.20
C ASN A 96 -6.74 -28.58 -11.64
N TYR A 97 -6.20 -27.85 -12.59
CA TYR A 97 -6.25 -28.23 -14.00
C TYR A 97 -4.98 -28.92 -14.47
N GLY A 98 -4.10 -29.24 -13.52
CA GLY A 98 -2.82 -29.84 -13.82
C GLY A 98 -1.69 -29.04 -13.23
N LYS A 99 -0.48 -29.54 -13.35
CA LYS A 99 0.69 -28.92 -12.74
C LYS A 99 1.68 -28.49 -13.82
N VAL A 100 2.15 -27.26 -13.70
CA VAL A 100 3.19 -26.75 -14.58
C VAL A 100 4.51 -27.46 -14.26
N PRO A 101 5.31 -27.82 -15.30
CA PRO A 101 6.62 -28.42 -15.03
C PRO A 101 7.51 -27.51 -14.19
N GLU A 102 8.32 -28.14 -13.32
CA GLU A 102 9.15 -27.41 -12.36
C GLU A 102 10.25 -26.54 -12.99
N ASN A 103 10.62 -26.85 -14.22
CA ASN A 103 11.72 -26.17 -14.91
C ASN A 103 11.31 -24.88 -15.61
N GLU A 104 10.15 -24.40 -15.39
CA GLU A 104 9.64 -23.24 -16.07
C GLU A 104 10.11 -21.89 -15.56
#